data_1f961858c15d7e526f516df7635b6ead
#
_entry.id   1f961858c15d7e526f516df7635b6ead
#
_cell.length_a   1.000
_cell.length_b   1.000
_cell.length_c   1.000
_cell.angle_alpha   90.00
_cell.angle_beta   90.00
_cell.angle_gamma   90.00
#
_symmetry.space_group_name_H-M   'P 1'
#
loop_
_entity.id
_entity.type
_entity.pdbx_description
1 polymer ?
#
loop_
_entity_poly.entity_id
_entity_poly.type
_entity_poly.pdbx_seq_one_letter_code
_entity_poly.pdbx_strand_id
1 'polypeptide(L)'
;MRILIPLLLLCVSMPSWAARQFDIEVIIFKRAVDAESTTESWPNQLPKIDMENVGSLDSEAYRRSKGVTLLPRSSFRLNAQEAALNNHAGFKVLKHVAWRQGDRGKASAPIFRIVGGRDFSSSYNADGSPINGNNSYSSDGYNEETINSPLYELDGKFQIYVQHYLFAETTLDLREPSVREVRFESKSTDQLNDELGDVDGNVQVGNLAEISPTVTEETFLKSYRLDQKRRMKSSETHYLDNPLMGMIIQVRRVN
;
A
#
# COMPACT_ATOMS: atom_id res chain seq x y z
N MET A 1 49.85 -12.25 41.24
CA MET A 1 48.52 -11.67 41.56
C MET A 1 48.38 -10.15 41.31
N ARG A 2 49.45 -9.36 41.23
CA ARG A 2 49.37 -7.88 41.06
C ARG A 2 49.07 -7.37 39.62
N ILE A 3 49.22 -8.21 38.59
CA ILE A 3 49.00 -7.85 37.17
C ILE A 3 47.57 -8.14 36.71
N LEU A 4 46.84 -9.03 37.38
CA LEU A 4 45.47 -9.41 37.03
C LEU A 4 44.43 -8.31 37.30
N ILE A 5 44.69 -7.47 38.32
CA ILE A 5 43.75 -6.38 38.68
C ILE A 5 43.70 -5.27 37.65
N PRO A 6 44.83 -4.75 37.08
CA PRO A 6 44.76 -3.76 36.02
C PRO A 6 44.22 -4.30 34.72
N LEU A 7 44.42 -5.59 34.41
CA LEU A 7 43.82 -6.25 33.23
C LEU A 7 42.30 -6.38 33.36
N LEU A 8 41.79 -6.69 34.53
CA LEU A 8 40.37 -6.76 34.82
C LEU A 8 39.69 -5.37 34.71
N LEU A 9 40.38 -4.31 35.19
CA LEU A 9 39.91 -2.92 35.05
C LEU A 9 39.87 -2.44 33.57
N LEU A 10 40.79 -2.92 32.73
CA LEU A 10 40.80 -2.58 31.30
C LEU A 10 39.59 -3.20 30.55
N CYS A 11 39.10 -4.37 30.98
CA CYS A 11 37.93 -5.00 30.39
C CYS A 11 36.62 -4.31 30.75
N VAL A 12 36.55 -3.55 31.86
CA VAL A 12 35.32 -2.83 32.27
C VAL A 12 35.19 -1.47 31.56
N SER A 13 36.26 -0.96 30.99
CA SER A 13 36.26 0.34 30.26
C SER A 13 35.94 0.26 28.79
N MET A 14 35.34 -0.83 28.30
CA MET A 14 34.84 -0.86 26.93
C MET A 14 33.76 0.23 26.76
N PRO A 15 33.97 1.24 25.90
CA PRO A 15 32.92 2.23 25.64
C PRO A 15 31.69 1.49 25.14
N SER A 16 30.64 1.49 25.92
CA SER A 16 29.33 1.08 25.45
C SER A 16 28.93 2.06 24.35
N TRP A 17 29.13 1.69 23.11
CA TRP A 17 28.56 2.43 21.98
C TRP A 17 27.06 2.16 22.03
N ALA A 18 26.36 2.97 22.82
CA ALA A 18 24.93 2.97 22.78
C ALA A 18 24.51 3.28 21.34
N ALA A 19 24.08 2.26 20.63
CA ALA A 19 23.63 2.40 19.24
C ALA A 19 22.54 3.48 19.21
N ARG A 20 22.72 4.49 18.37
CA ARG A 20 21.72 5.57 18.23
C ARG A 20 20.37 4.95 17.97
N GLN A 21 19.36 5.43 18.67
CA GLN A 21 17.98 5.00 18.51
C GLN A 21 17.11 6.18 18.09
N PHE A 22 16.06 5.88 17.36
CA PHE A 22 15.11 6.85 16.89
C PHE A 22 13.69 6.41 17.20
N ASP A 23 12.91 7.32 17.75
CA ASP A 23 11.46 7.22 17.83
C ASP A 23 10.88 7.78 16.53
N ILE A 24 10.16 6.94 15.82
CA ILE A 24 9.54 7.24 14.53
C ILE A 24 8.04 7.26 14.76
N GLU A 25 7.38 8.30 14.31
CA GLU A 25 5.94 8.46 14.39
C GLU A 25 5.40 8.86 13.02
N VAL A 26 4.34 8.16 12.57
CA VAL A 26 3.78 8.32 11.24
C VAL A 26 2.26 8.41 11.31
N ILE A 27 1.70 9.43 10.67
CA ILE A 27 0.27 9.55 10.38
C ILE A 27 0.09 9.44 8.87
N ILE A 28 -0.81 8.56 8.42
CA ILE A 28 -1.23 8.46 7.03
C ILE A 28 -2.71 8.75 6.98
N PHE A 29 -3.12 9.64 6.08
CA PHE A 29 -4.50 10.05 5.94
C PHE A 29 -4.87 10.20 4.47
N LYS A 30 -6.13 9.98 4.16
CA LYS A 30 -6.70 10.29 2.86
C LYS A 30 -7.36 11.66 2.84
N ARG A 31 -7.47 12.22 1.66
CA ARG A 31 -8.21 13.45 1.36
C ARG A 31 -9.56 13.09 0.74
N ALA A 32 -10.59 13.81 1.09
CA ALA A 32 -11.91 13.71 0.48
C ALA A 32 -11.92 14.50 -0.84
N VAL A 33 -11.07 14.11 -1.77
CA VAL A 33 -10.96 14.68 -3.11
C VAL A 33 -11.32 13.60 -4.10
N ASP A 34 -12.15 13.93 -5.07
CA ASP A 34 -12.43 13.04 -6.20
C ASP A 34 -11.19 12.95 -7.10
N ALA A 35 -10.70 11.74 -7.30
CA ALA A 35 -9.52 11.47 -8.11
C ALA A 35 -9.67 11.94 -9.56
N GLU A 36 -10.86 11.80 -10.12
CA GLU A 36 -11.16 12.19 -11.51
C GLU A 36 -11.25 13.71 -11.69
N SER A 37 -11.41 14.46 -10.58
CA SER A 37 -11.36 15.93 -10.58
C SER A 37 -9.95 16.51 -10.50
N THR A 38 -8.93 15.66 -10.28
CA THR A 38 -7.53 16.09 -10.23
C THR A 38 -6.94 16.22 -11.63
N THR A 39 -5.89 17.05 -11.77
CA THR A 39 -5.17 17.19 -13.05
C THR A 39 -4.20 16.04 -13.32
N GLU A 40 -4.06 15.10 -12.41
CA GLU A 40 -3.17 13.94 -12.54
C GLU A 40 -3.87 12.81 -13.28
N SER A 41 -3.13 12.11 -14.13
CA SER A 41 -3.61 10.91 -14.80
C SER A 41 -3.34 9.70 -13.93
N TRP A 42 -4.41 8.99 -13.55
CA TRP A 42 -4.35 7.81 -12.72
C TRP A 42 -4.58 6.54 -13.56
N PRO A 43 -3.55 5.71 -13.77
CA PRO A 43 -3.71 4.48 -14.53
C PRO A 43 -4.67 3.51 -13.81
N ASN A 44 -5.47 2.78 -14.59
CA ASN A 44 -6.41 1.80 -14.04
C ASN A 44 -5.71 0.56 -13.48
N GLN A 45 -4.48 0.30 -13.90
CA GLN A 45 -3.68 -0.82 -13.40
C GLN A 45 -2.29 -0.33 -12.97
N LEU A 46 -1.87 -0.77 -11.80
CA LEU A 46 -0.54 -0.50 -11.24
C LEU A 46 0.24 -1.80 -11.13
N PRO A 47 1.57 -1.78 -11.33
CA PRO A 47 2.39 -2.94 -11.03
C PRO A 47 2.30 -3.27 -9.54
N LYS A 48 2.32 -4.56 -9.20
CA LYS A 48 2.28 -4.99 -7.79
C LYS A 48 3.45 -4.40 -7.02
N ILE A 49 3.19 -4.00 -5.77
CA ILE A 49 4.26 -3.56 -4.87
C ILE A 49 5.11 -4.79 -4.52
N ASP A 50 6.41 -4.69 -4.72
CA ASP A 50 7.34 -5.70 -4.23
C ASP A 50 7.34 -5.72 -2.70
N MET A 51 6.89 -6.83 -2.11
CA MET A 51 6.79 -7.06 -0.67
C MET A 51 7.90 -7.98 -0.14
N GLU A 52 8.97 -8.18 -0.90
CA GLU A 52 10.11 -8.96 -0.44
C GLU A 52 10.75 -8.31 0.79
N ASN A 53 11.07 -9.12 1.79
CA ASN A 53 11.65 -8.68 3.07
C ASN A 53 10.79 -7.70 3.90
N VAL A 54 9.52 -7.54 3.55
CA VAL A 54 8.58 -6.70 4.28
C VAL A 54 7.96 -7.50 5.44
N GLY A 55 8.01 -6.94 6.65
CA GLY A 55 7.38 -7.53 7.82
C GLY A 55 6.23 -6.69 8.36
N SER A 56 5.39 -7.31 9.20
CA SER A 56 4.30 -6.60 9.87
C SER A 56 4.76 -5.93 11.14
N LEU A 57 4.24 -4.73 11.41
CA LEU A 57 4.38 -4.07 12.72
C LEU A 57 3.74 -4.91 13.84
N ASP A 58 2.74 -5.73 13.55
CA ASP A 58 2.07 -6.58 14.51
C ASP A 58 2.85 -7.87 14.82
N SER A 59 3.79 -8.27 13.94
CA SER A 59 4.64 -9.43 14.15
C SER A 59 5.74 -9.16 15.19
N GLU A 60 5.58 -9.70 16.39
CA GLU A 60 6.59 -9.58 17.44
C GLU A 60 7.93 -10.20 17.01
N ALA A 61 7.89 -11.37 16.35
CA ALA A 61 9.09 -12.05 15.88
C ALA A 61 9.88 -11.18 14.90
N TYR A 62 9.20 -10.52 13.94
CA TYR A 62 9.85 -9.61 13.00
C TYR A 62 10.42 -8.38 13.73
N ARG A 63 9.64 -7.74 14.60
CA ARG A 63 10.12 -6.58 15.37
C ARG A 63 11.36 -6.94 16.20
N ARG A 64 11.34 -8.09 16.89
CA ARG A 64 12.47 -8.57 17.70
C ARG A 64 13.71 -8.81 16.84
N SER A 65 13.59 -9.45 15.68
CA SER A 65 14.71 -9.70 14.74
C SER A 65 15.32 -8.40 14.19
N LYS A 66 14.53 -7.36 14.08
CA LYS A 66 14.94 -6.03 13.60
C LYS A 66 15.29 -5.05 14.72
N GLY A 67 15.18 -5.44 16.00
CA GLY A 67 15.45 -4.57 17.15
C GLY A 67 14.48 -3.38 17.22
N VAL A 68 13.21 -3.65 16.96
CA VAL A 68 12.12 -2.64 16.93
C VAL A 68 11.20 -2.84 18.11
N THR A 69 10.80 -1.74 18.74
CA THR A 69 9.81 -1.70 19.84
C THR A 69 8.68 -0.75 19.46
N LEU A 70 7.44 -1.22 19.53
CA LEU A 70 6.27 -0.36 19.38
C LEU A 70 6.19 0.63 20.55
N LEU A 71 5.86 1.87 20.25
CA LEU A 71 5.65 2.89 21.27
C LEU A 71 4.18 2.95 21.68
N PRO A 72 3.88 3.12 22.98
CA PRO A 72 2.51 3.30 23.44
C PRO A 72 1.99 4.68 23.02
N ARG A 73 0.68 4.83 22.91
CA ARG A 73 0.01 6.09 22.54
C ARG A 73 0.42 7.30 23.41
N SER A 74 0.74 7.06 24.68
CA SER A 74 1.24 8.10 25.61
C SER A 74 2.57 8.73 25.17
N SER A 75 3.35 8.03 24.34
CA SER A 75 4.63 8.51 23.80
C SER A 75 4.49 9.28 22.47
N PHE A 76 3.28 9.31 21.89
CA PHE A 76 3.02 9.99 20.62
C PHE A 76 3.09 11.51 20.78
N ARG A 77 3.65 12.19 19.79
CA ARG A 77 3.81 13.66 19.75
C ARG A 77 2.94 14.33 18.70
N LEU A 78 2.39 13.55 17.76
CA LEU A 78 1.54 14.02 16.68
C LEU A 78 0.03 13.86 16.97
N ASN A 79 -0.36 13.64 18.22
CA ASN A 79 -1.78 13.48 18.59
C ASN A 79 -2.62 14.71 18.25
N ALA A 80 -2.05 15.93 18.37
CA ALA A 80 -2.75 17.16 17.99
C ALA A 80 -2.99 17.24 16.48
N GLN A 81 -2.03 16.80 15.67
CA GLN A 81 -2.14 16.73 14.21
C GLN A 81 -3.18 15.67 13.78
N GLU A 82 -3.18 14.49 14.43
CA GLU A 82 -4.23 13.49 14.22
C GLU A 82 -5.62 14.06 14.52
N ALA A 83 -5.78 14.71 15.66
CA ALA A 83 -7.05 15.32 16.05
C ALA A 83 -7.49 16.42 15.06
N ALA A 84 -6.57 17.28 14.63
CA ALA A 84 -6.85 18.31 13.64
C ALA A 84 -7.31 17.73 12.29
N LEU A 85 -6.65 16.66 11.82
CA LEU A 85 -7.05 15.95 10.60
C LEU A 85 -8.44 15.32 10.73
N ASN A 86 -8.72 14.64 11.84
CA ASN A 86 -10.01 13.98 12.05
C ASN A 86 -11.17 14.95 12.27
N ASN A 87 -10.89 16.17 12.78
CA ASN A 87 -11.90 17.20 12.96
C ASN A 87 -12.22 17.98 11.67
N HIS A 88 -11.40 17.81 10.63
CA HIS A 88 -11.60 18.47 9.34
C HIS A 88 -12.29 17.51 8.36
N ALA A 89 -13.47 17.90 7.84
CA ALA A 89 -14.29 17.05 6.96
C ALA A 89 -13.59 16.57 5.69
N GLY A 90 -12.52 17.26 5.26
CA GLY A 90 -11.73 16.91 4.06
C GLY A 90 -10.65 15.87 4.28
N PHE A 91 -10.48 15.34 5.50
CA PHE A 91 -9.43 14.36 5.80
C PHE A 91 -9.98 13.20 6.62
N LYS A 92 -9.33 12.03 6.45
CA LYS A 92 -9.59 10.83 7.26
C LYS A 92 -8.27 10.15 7.57
N VAL A 93 -7.91 10.06 8.84
CA VAL A 93 -6.73 9.31 9.26
C VAL A 93 -6.97 7.81 9.04
N LEU A 94 -6.07 7.17 8.30
CA LEU A 94 -6.10 5.73 7.99
C LEU A 94 -5.17 4.93 8.91
N LYS A 95 -4.04 5.52 9.29
CA LYS A 95 -3.06 4.91 10.19
C LYS A 95 -2.34 5.98 11.01
N HIS A 96 -2.19 5.73 12.31
CA HIS A 96 -1.29 6.47 13.19
C HIS A 96 -0.52 5.49 14.05
N VAL A 97 0.80 5.44 13.92
CA VAL A 97 1.65 4.45 14.56
C VAL A 97 3.00 5.06 14.91
N ALA A 98 3.61 4.56 15.99
CA ALA A 98 4.95 4.94 16.37
C ALA A 98 5.75 3.74 16.87
N TRP A 99 7.04 3.74 16.58
CA TRP A 99 7.98 2.71 17.02
C TRP A 99 9.37 3.28 17.26
N ARG A 100 10.18 2.53 17.99
CA ARG A 100 11.60 2.79 18.20
C ARG A 100 12.42 1.79 17.41
N GLN A 101 13.45 2.28 16.71
CA GLN A 101 14.43 1.46 16.00
C GLN A 101 15.84 2.02 16.13
N GLY A 102 16.85 1.16 15.95
CA GLY A 102 18.25 1.56 15.90
C GLY A 102 18.63 2.28 14.59
N ASP A 103 19.79 2.93 14.62
CA ASP A 103 20.47 3.51 13.46
C ASP A 103 20.93 2.38 12.52
N ARG A 104 20.18 2.14 11.45
CA ARG A 104 20.44 1.07 10.48
C ARG A 104 20.46 1.61 9.05
N GLY A 105 21.42 1.09 8.26
CA GLY A 105 21.48 1.37 6.82
C GLY A 105 20.33 0.71 6.04
N LYS A 106 20.13 1.14 4.79
CA LYS A 106 18.99 0.71 3.95
C LYS A 106 18.81 -0.81 3.90
N ALA A 107 19.88 -1.58 3.73
CA ALA A 107 19.79 -3.04 3.59
C ALA A 107 19.37 -3.76 4.89
N SER A 108 19.64 -3.17 6.06
CA SER A 108 19.38 -3.79 7.37
C SER A 108 18.20 -3.19 8.13
N ALA A 109 17.78 -1.99 7.77
CA ALA A 109 16.63 -1.32 8.38
C ALA A 109 15.34 -2.11 8.13
N PRO A 110 14.41 -2.12 9.08
CA PRO A 110 13.12 -2.79 8.91
C PRO A 110 12.33 -2.14 7.78
N ILE A 111 11.63 -2.98 7.01
CA ILE A 111 10.63 -2.55 6.03
C ILE A 111 9.29 -3.04 6.58
N PHE A 112 8.35 -2.14 6.81
CA PHE A 112 7.05 -2.48 7.36
C PHE A 112 5.95 -2.43 6.32
N ARG A 113 5.12 -3.48 6.28
CA ARG A 113 3.81 -3.37 5.64
C ARG A 113 2.94 -2.46 6.50
N ILE A 114 2.38 -1.47 5.87
CA ILE A 114 1.42 -0.54 6.47
C ILE A 114 0.06 -0.81 5.85
N VAL A 115 -0.91 -1.13 6.70
CA VAL A 115 -2.30 -1.33 6.30
C VAL A 115 -3.23 -0.49 7.17
N GLY A 116 -4.35 -0.05 6.60
CA GLY A 116 -5.33 0.75 7.32
C GLY A 116 -6.60 1.02 6.54
N GLY A 117 -7.55 1.69 7.18
CA GLY A 117 -8.83 2.02 6.57
C GLY A 117 -9.79 0.84 6.47
N ARG A 118 -10.69 0.88 5.48
CA ARG A 118 -11.72 -0.14 5.24
C ARG A 118 -11.10 -1.39 4.61
N ASP A 119 -11.67 -2.56 4.92
CA ASP A 119 -11.41 -3.80 4.20
C ASP A 119 -12.49 -3.99 3.13
N PHE A 120 -12.07 -4.13 1.88
CA PHE A 120 -12.93 -4.31 0.71
C PHE A 120 -13.04 -5.77 0.26
N SER A 121 -12.42 -6.72 0.94
CA SER A 121 -12.38 -8.14 0.56
C SER A 121 -13.76 -8.80 0.46
N SER A 122 -14.80 -8.23 1.09
CA SER A 122 -16.19 -8.69 0.97
C SER A 122 -16.89 -8.21 -0.30
N SER A 123 -16.35 -7.22 -1.00
CA SER A 123 -16.99 -6.58 -2.15
C SER A 123 -16.20 -6.67 -3.45
N TYR A 124 -14.89 -6.87 -3.33
CA TYR A 124 -13.97 -6.88 -4.46
C TYR A 124 -12.95 -8.01 -4.36
N ASN A 125 -12.57 -8.55 -5.50
CA ASN A 125 -11.47 -9.48 -5.64
C ASN A 125 -10.12 -8.76 -5.55
N ALA A 126 -9.03 -9.53 -5.41
CA ALA A 126 -7.67 -8.98 -5.30
C ALA A 126 -7.20 -8.18 -6.54
N ASP A 127 -7.80 -8.39 -7.70
CA ASP A 127 -7.58 -7.65 -8.94
C ASP A 127 -8.42 -6.37 -9.05
N GLY A 128 -9.27 -6.10 -8.05
CA GLY A 128 -10.18 -4.96 -8.01
C GLY A 128 -11.51 -5.17 -8.72
N SER A 129 -11.75 -6.33 -9.31
CA SER A 129 -13.06 -6.65 -9.91
C SER A 129 -14.12 -6.83 -8.82
N PRO A 130 -15.40 -6.45 -9.05
CA PRO A 130 -16.46 -6.65 -8.08
C PRO A 130 -16.75 -8.15 -7.90
N ILE A 131 -17.06 -8.53 -6.66
CA ILE A 131 -17.59 -9.87 -6.39
C ILE A 131 -19.07 -9.85 -6.79
N ASN A 132 -19.36 -10.27 -8.03
CA ASN A 132 -20.71 -10.42 -8.50
C ASN A 132 -21.35 -11.61 -7.76
N GLY A 133 -22.48 -11.41 -7.10
CA GLY A 133 -23.21 -12.43 -6.34
C GLY A 133 -23.74 -13.63 -7.16
N ASN A 134 -23.53 -13.63 -8.48
CA ASN A 134 -23.66 -14.79 -9.33
C ASN A 134 -22.32 -15.53 -9.36
N ASN A 135 -22.08 -16.36 -8.36
CA ASN A 135 -21.11 -17.43 -8.49
C ASN A 135 -21.52 -18.26 -9.72
N SER A 136 -20.81 -18.06 -10.82
CA SER A 136 -20.79 -19.00 -11.90
C SER A 136 -20.30 -20.30 -11.30
N TYR A 137 -21.19 -21.25 -11.16
CA TYR A 137 -20.84 -22.61 -10.86
C TYR A 137 -19.82 -23.03 -11.91
N SER A 138 -18.55 -23.12 -11.55
CA SER A 138 -17.59 -23.84 -12.35
C SER A 138 -18.09 -25.27 -12.43
N SER A 139 -18.27 -25.80 -13.62
CA SER A 139 -18.91 -27.09 -13.93
C SER A 139 -18.17 -28.29 -13.37
N ASP A 140 -17.12 -28.13 -12.57
CA ASP A 140 -16.26 -29.17 -12.06
C ASP A 140 -16.43 -29.48 -10.56
N GLY A 141 -17.51 -29.01 -9.93
CA GLY A 141 -17.95 -29.53 -8.62
C GLY A 141 -16.98 -29.35 -7.43
N TYR A 142 -15.90 -28.64 -7.59
CA TYR A 142 -14.98 -28.29 -6.49
C TYR A 142 -15.34 -26.90 -5.98
N ASN A 143 -15.87 -26.83 -4.76
CA ASN A 143 -15.95 -25.58 -4.01
C ASN A 143 -14.53 -25.22 -3.56
N GLU A 144 -13.79 -24.44 -4.36
CA GLU A 144 -12.64 -23.73 -3.85
C GLU A 144 -13.14 -22.67 -2.88
N GLU A 145 -13.00 -22.93 -1.59
CA GLU A 145 -13.18 -21.94 -0.55
C GLU A 145 -12.08 -20.89 -0.72
N THR A 146 -12.36 -19.86 -1.50
CA THR A 146 -11.43 -18.77 -1.74
C THR A 146 -11.29 -18.01 -0.42
N ILE A 147 -10.24 -18.29 0.34
CA ILE A 147 -9.87 -17.50 1.51
C ILE A 147 -9.46 -16.12 1.01
N ASN A 148 -10.39 -15.19 1.00
CA ASN A 148 -10.15 -13.82 0.59
C ASN A 148 -9.19 -13.17 1.58
N SER A 149 -7.96 -12.93 1.13
CA SER A 149 -7.01 -12.13 1.91
C SER A 149 -7.56 -10.71 2.10
N PRO A 150 -7.38 -10.08 3.27
CA PRO A 150 -7.86 -8.72 3.51
C PRO A 150 -7.38 -7.74 2.44
N LEU A 151 -8.31 -6.94 1.91
CA LEU A 151 -8.09 -5.95 0.85
C LEU A 151 -8.28 -4.55 1.41
N TYR A 152 -7.28 -4.08 2.16
CA TYR A 152 -7.38 -2.81 2.89
C TYR A 152 -7.39 -1.58 1.97
N GLU A 153 -8.10 -0.52 2.40
CA GLU A 153 -8.16 0.81 1.79
C GLU A 153 -6.76 1.41 1.61
N LEU A 154 -5.89 1.24 2.60
CA LEU A 154 -4.47 1.59 2.55
C LEU A 154 -3.64 0.32 2.67
N ASP A 155 -2.71 0.10 1.74
CA ASP A 155 -1.79 -1.03 1.79
C ASP A 155 -0.49 -0.68 1.07
N GLY A 156 0.63 -1.10 1.62
CA GLY A 156 1.93 -0.90 1.02
C GLY A 156 3.07 -1.04 2.00
N LYS A 157 4.21 -0.43 1.70
CA LYS A 157 5.43 -0.55 2.49
C LYS A 157 6.04 0.81 2.84
N PHE A 158 6.71 0.82 3.98
CA PHE A 158 7.40 1.99 4.51
C PHE A 158 8.70 1.60 5.19
N GLN A 159 9.76 2.39 4.96
CA GLN A 159 11.08 2.18 5.53
C GLN A 159 11.70 3.51 5.97
N ILE A 160 12.33 3.50 7.17
CA ILE A 160 13.21 4.57 7.62
C ILE A 160 14.61 3.99 7.79
N TYR A 161 15.61 4.67 7.25
CA TYR A 161 17.01 4.23 7.34
C TYR A 161 17.99 5.42 7.33
N VAL A 162 19.23 5.17 7.72
CA VAL A 162 20.30 6.16 7.76
C VAL A 162 21.41 5.77 6.82
N GLN A 163 21.74 6.66 5.87
CA GLN A 163 22.92 6.61 4.99
C GLN A 163 23.46 8.04 4.88
N HIS A 164 24.44 8.42 5.68
CA HIS A 164 24.89 9.80 5.87
C HIS A 164 23.75 10.72 6.35
N TYR A 165 22.57 10.60 5.78
CA TYR A 165 21.34 11.31 6.12
C TYR A 165 20.25 10.31 6.48
N LEU A 166 19.25 10.80 7.18
CA LEU A 166 18.01 10.08 7.44
C LEU A 166 17.13 10.10 6.20
N PHE A 167 16.59 8.95 5.81
CA PHE A 167 15.67 8.81 4.69
C PHE A 167 14.39 8.11 5.11
N ALA A 168 13.27 8.58 4.58
CA ALA A 168 12.00 7.87 4.52
C ALA A 168 11.76 7.42 3.07
N GLU A 169 11.37 6.17 2.89
CA GLU A 169 11.00 5.59 1.60
C GLU A 169 9.68 4.86 1.75
N THR A 170 8.71 5.17 0.89
CA THR A 170 7.36 4.64 0.97
C THR A 170 6.80 4.34 -0.40
N THR A 171 6.08 3.22 -0.51
CA THR A 171 5.25 2.86 -1.65
C THR A 171 3.92 2.37 -1.08
N LEU A 172 2.88 3.19 -1.18
CA LEU A 172 1.55 2.95 -0.60
C LEU A 172 0.49 3.05 -1.69
N ASP A 173 -0.46 2.15 -1.69
CA ASP A 173 -1.67 2.19 -2.49
C ASP A 173 -2.85 2.58 -1.62
N LEU A 174 -3.58 3.63 -2.03
CA LEU A 174 -4.91 3.97 -1.56
C LEU A 174 -5.91 3.34 -2.52
N ARG A 175 -6.83 2.53 -2.02
CA ARG A 175 -7.87 1.88 -2.83
C ARG A 175 -9.21 2.55 -2.58
N GLU A 176 -9.89 2.88 -3.68
CA GLU A 176 -11.25 3.43 -3.64
C GLU A 176 -12.12 2.85 -4.76
N PRO A 177 -13.43 2.64 -4.50
CA PRO A 177 -14.37 2.29 -5.55
C PRO A 177 -14.38 3.38 -6.63
N SER A 178 -14.28 2.98 -7.88
CA SER A 178 -14.33 3.85 -9.06
C SER A 178 -15.13 3.17 -10.16
N VAL A 179 -15.36 3.86 -11.27
CA VAL A 179 -16.10 3.36 -12.42
C VAL A 179 -15.18 3.39 -13.64
N ARG A 180 -15.24 2.35 -14.46
CA ARG A 180 -14.55 2.31 -15.75
C ARG A 180 -15.50 1.93 -16.86
N GLU A 181 -15.26 2.46 -18.05
CA GLU A 181 -15.93 2.03 -19.27
C GLU A 181 -15.28 0.74 -19.77
N VAL A 182 -16.10 -0.30 -19.94
CA VAL A 182 -15.70 -1.54 -20.60
C VAL A 182 -16.37 -1.60 -21.96
N ARG A 183 -15.57 -1.68 -23.01
CA ARG A 183 -16.05 -1.86 -24.38
C ARG A 183 -16.07 -3.36 -24.70
N PHE A 184 -17.23 -3.89 -24.94
CA PHE A 184 -17.36 -5.23 -25.48
C PHE A 184 -17.20 -5.15 -27.00
N GLU A 185 -16.05 -5.61 -27.52
CA GLU A 185 -15.94 -5.91 -28.94
C GLU A 185 -16.81 -7.15 -29.20
N SER A 186 -17.97 -6.95 -29.86
CA SER A 186 -18.69 -8.09 -30.40
C SER A 186 -17.75 -8.77 -31.40
N LYS A 187 -17.42 -10.04 -31.18
CA LYS A 187 -16.69 -10.85 -32.15
C LYS A 187 -17.45 -10.71 -33.48
N SER A 188 -16.81 -10.08 -34.45
CA SER A 188 -17.35 -9.94 -35.78
C SER A 188 -17.68 -11.34 -36.30
N THR A 189 -18.84 -11.47 -36.90
CA THR A 189 -19.41 -12.70 -37.50
C THR A 189 -18.52 -13.28 -38.62
N ASP A 190 -17.43 -12.62 -38.97
CA ASP A 190 -16.48 -13.06 -40.00
C ASP A 190 -15.75 -14.38 -39.70
N GLN A 191 -15.70 -14.78 -38.42
CA GLN A 191 -15.09 -16.08 -38.04
C GLN A 191 -16.06 -17.27 -38.14
N LEU A 192 -17.36 -17.01 -38.32
CA LEU A 192 -18.37 -18.07 -38.46
C LEU A 192 -18.54 -18.52 -39.92
N ASN A 193 -18.05 -17.75 -40.88
CA ASN A 193 -18.15 -18.11 -42.30
C ASN A 193 -17.06 -19.06 -42.81
N ASP A 194 -16.00 -19.27 -42.04
CA ASP A 194 -14.89 -20.16 -42.44
C ASP A 194 -15.14 -21.65 -42.09
N GLU A 195 -16.18 -21.95 -41.28
CA GLU A 195 -16.53 -23.34 -40.87
C GLU A 195 -17.76 -23.92 -41.64
N LEU A 196 -18.47 -23.11 -42.38
CA LEU A 196 -19.60 -23.57 -43.19
C LEU A 196 -19.19 -23.55 -44.68
N GLY A 197 -18.66 -24.71 -45.11
CA GLY A 197 -18.31 -24.94 -46.53
C GLY A 197 -19.41 -24.55 -47.50
N ASP A 198 -18.99 -24.11 -48.69
CA ASP A 198 -19.69 -23.81 -49.89
C ASP A 198 -21.13 -24.38 -49.98
N VAL A 199 -22.12 -23.55 -49.68
CA VAL A 199 -23.50 -23.78 -50.07
C VAL A 199 -23.87 -22.63 -51.02
N ASP A 200 -23.88 -22.97 -52.32
CA ASP A 200 -24.35 -22.16 -53.40
C ASP A 200 -25.81 -21.70 -53.16
N GLY A 201 -25.97 -20.50 -52.67
CA GLY A 201 -27.28 -19.92 -52.39
C GLY A 201 -27.16 -18.39 -52.25
N ASN A 202 -27.63 -17.69 -53.26
CA ASN A 202 -27.73 -16.23 -53.36
C ASN A 202 -28.47 -15.62 -52.14
N VAL A 203 -27.77 -15.38 -51.04
CA VAL A 203 -28.30 -14.65 -49.89
C VAL A 203 -27.94 -13.17 -50.05
N GLN A 204 -28.94 -12.36 -50.39
CA GLN A 204 -28.86 -10.91 -50.29
C GLN A 204 -28.48 -10.53 -48.83
N VAL A 205 -27.24 -10.14 -48.62
CA VAL A 205 -26.79 -9.56 -47.36
C VAL A 205 -27.44 -8.19 -47.20
N GLY A 206 -28.61 -8.17 -46.55
CA GLY A 206 -29.27 -6.95 -46.14
C GLY A 206 -28.38 -6.19 -45.18
N ASN A 207 -28.36 -4.86 -45.31
CA ASN A 207 -27.66 -3.88 -44.48
C ASN A 207 -27.28 -4.41 -43.09
N LEU A 208 -26.04 -4.84 -42.89
CA LEU A 208 -25.44 -5.00 -41.59
C LEU A 208 -25.27 -3.59 -41.01
N ALA A 209 -26.21 -3.19 -40.14
CA ALA A 209 -26.02 -2.00 -39.33
C ALA A 209 -24.71 -2.16 -38.56
N GLU A 210 -23.82 -1.17 -38.64
CA GLU A 210 -22.65 -1.09 -37.77
C GLU A 210 -23.12 -1.25 -36.32
N ILE A 211 -22.77 -2.39 -35.70
CA ILE A 211 -23.05 -2.61 -34.30
C ILE A 211 -22.08 -1.71 -33.55
N SER A 212 -22.54 -0.56 -33.11
CA SER A 212 -21.79 0.30 -32.24
C SER A 212 -21.38 -0.51 -31.03
N PRO A 213 -20.09 -0.50 -30.62
CA PRO A 213 -19.64 -1.27 -29.46
C PRO A 213 -20.47 -0.86 -28.24
N THR A 214 -21.03 -1.85 -27.56
CA THR A 214 -21.79 -1.59 -26.32
C THR A 214 -20.79 -1.18 -25.25
N VAL A 215 -20.83 0.09 -24.83
CA VAL A 215 -20.06 0.60 -23.69
C VAL A 215 -20.89 0.34 -22.44
N THR A 216 -20.33 -0.41 -21.51
CA THR A 216 -20.95 -0.66 -20.21
C THR A 216 -20.04 -0.09 -19.12
N GLU A 217 -20.63 0.61 -18.16
CA GLU A 217 -19.93 1.07 -16.98
C GLU A 217 -19.81 -0.07 -15.96
N GLU A 218 -18.61 -0.33 -15.51
CA GLU A 218 -18.33 -1.31 -14.46
C GLU A 218 -17.68 -0.63 -13.26
N THR A 219 -18.22 -0.89 -12.07
CA THR A 219 -17.55 -0.50 -10.82
C THR A 219 -16.36 -1.40 -10.55
N PHE A 220 -15.24 -0.83 -10.14
CA PHE A 220 -14.04 -1.58 -9.76
C PHE A 220 -13.30 -0.88 -8.62
N LEU A 221 -12.42 -1.60 -7.94
CA LEU A 221 -11.59 -1.03 -6.89
C LEU A 221 -10.28 -0.51 -7.49
N LYS A 222 -10.19 0.80 -7.66
CA LYS A 222 -9.02 1.48 -8.24
C LYS A 222 -7.97 1.75 -7.17
N SER A 223 -6.70 1.60 -7.53
CA SER A 223 -5.56 1.89 -6.67
C SER A 223 -4.84 3.16 -7.11
N TYR A 224 -4.50 4.00 -6.14
CA TYR A 224 -3.79 5.26 -6.32
C TYR A 224 -2.49 5.21 -5.54
N ARG A 225 -1.35 5.38 -6.20
CA ARG A 225 -0.03 5.16 -5.60
C ARG A 225 0.65 6.42 -5.12
N LEU A 226 1.13 6.37 -3.88
CA LEU A 226 2.15 7.27 -3.35
C LEU A 226 3.49 6.52 -3.32
N ASP A 227 4.42 6.89 -4.20
CA ASP A 227 5.78 6.35 -4.23
C ASP A 227 6.76 7.50 -4.09
N GLN A 228 7.36 7.61 -2.91
CA GLN A 228 8.24 8.73 -2.59
C GLN A 228 9.41 8.32 -1.72
N LYS A 229 10.55 8.99 -1.98
CA LYS A 229 11.75 8.95 -1.14
C LYS A 229 12.06 10.36 -0.67
N ARG A 230 12.21 10.55 0.65
CA ARG A 230 12.48 11.84 1.25
C ARG A 230 13.72 11.80 2.14
N ARG A 231 14.64 12.73 1.93
CA ARG A 231 15.68 13.02 2.91
C ARG A 231 15.09 13.84 4.05
N MET A 232 15.38 13.44 5.27
CA MET A 232 14.79 14.01 6.48
C MET A 232 15.86 14.56 7.42
N LYS A 233 15.45 15.41 8.34
CA LYS A 233 16.21 15.80 9.52
C LYS A 233 15.52 15.30 10.77
N SER A 234 16.32 14.84 11.74
CA SER A 234 15.81 14.45 13.04
C SER A 234 15.19 15.64 13.77
N SER A 235 14.12 15.38 14.52
CA SER A 235 13.33 16.35 15.29
C SER A 235 12.50 17.35 14.44
N GLU A 236 12.54 17.25 13.13
CA GLU A 236 11.63 18.00 12.26
C GLU A 236 10.43 17.10 11.88
N THR A 237 9.28 17.74 11.65
CA THR A 237 8.11 17.06 11.08
C THR A 237 8.14 17.24 9.57
N HIS A 238 8.10 16.14 8.86
CA HIS A 238 8.11 16.09 7.40
C HIS A 238 6.75 15.69 6.87
N TYR A 239 6.43 16.20 5.70
CA TYR A 239 5.20 15.93 5.01
C TYR A 239 5.48 15.37 3.61
N LEU A 240 4.91 14.21 3.29
CA LEU A 240 4.86 13.63 1.95
C LEU A 240 3.46 13.82 1.42
N ASP A 241 3.37 14.35 0.21
CA ASP A 241 2.10 14.80 -0.37
C ASP A 241 1.77 14.07 -1.66
N ASN A 242 0.49 13.79 -1.81
CA ASN A 242 -0.16 13.27 -3.02
C ASN A 242 -1.57 13.88 -3.04
N PRO A 243 -2.19 14.14 -4.20
CA PRO A 243 -3.53 14.73 -4.26
C PRO A 243 -4.59 14.03 -3.42
N LEU A 244 -4.50 12.68 -3.29
CA LEU A 244 -5.51 11.86 -2.63
C LEU A 244 -5.15 11.43 -1.22
N MET A 245 -3.86 11.46 -0.87
CA MET A 245 -3.39 11.07 0.47
C MET A 245 -2.19 11.91 0.91
N GLY A 246 -1.95 11.92 2.21
CA GLY A 246 -0.77 12.55 2.79
C GLY A 246 -0.18 11.70 3.90
N MET A 247 1.12 11.90 4.15
CA MET A 247 1.85 11.27 5.23
C MET A 247 2.61 12.31 6.03
N ILE A 248 2.39 12.34 7.34
CA ILE A 248 3.15 13.14 8.30
C ILE A 248 4.13 12.21 9.00
N ILE A 249 5.41 12.56 9.00
CA ILE A 249 6.48 11.76 9.59
C ILE A 249 7.29 12.62 10.55
N GLN A 250 7.51 12.12 11.74
CA GLN A 250 8.45 12.71 12.69
C GLN A 250 9.43 11.64 13.16
N VAL A 251 10.73 11.95 13.12
CA VAL A 251 11.80 11.07 13.62
C VAL A 251 12.55 11.82 14.71
N ARG A 252 12.55 11.29 15.92
CA ARG A 252 13.21 11.88 17.08
C ARG A 252 14.37 11.00 17.52
N ARG A 253 15.52 11.58 17.74
CA ARG A 253 16.64 10.88 18.35
C ARG A 253 16.34 10.62 19.82
N VAL A 254 16.58 9.40 20.27
CA VAL A 254 16.56 9.03 21.70
C VAL A 254 17.95 9.27 22.26
N ASN A 255 18.03 10.05 23.32
CA ASN A 255 19.28 10.34 24.06
C ASN A 255 19.52 9.29 25.12
#